data_f370ccf6f99b9b12e70f8a5859556629
#
_entry.id   f370ccf6f99b9b12e70f8a5859556629
#
_cell.length_a   1.000
_cell.length_b   1.000
_cell.length_c   1.000
_cell.angle_alpha   90.00
_cell.angle_beta   90.00
_cell.angle_gamma   90.00
#
_symmetry.space_group_name_H-M   'P 1'
#
loop_
_entity.id
_entity.type
_entity.pdbx_description
1 polymer ?
#
loop_
_entity_poly.entity_id
_entity_poly.type
_entity_poly.pdbx_seq_one_letter_code
_entity_poly.pdbx_strand_id
1 'polypeptide(L)'
;MKRILNLSILLFLIIIASCTNDQTITDQTYVFTKPYCETVTVGGVVGLAEKCFKIGDIVNGKEIKTGKLTIRIAEHSSLNDGPPSSASYQEFLDVPLNYLEIKK
;
A
#
# COMPACT_ATOMS: atom_id res chain seq x y z
N MET A 1 18.34 -10.03 47.71
CA MET A 1 18.75 -10.55 46.43
C MET A 1 17.59 -10.89 45.50
N LYS A 2 16.58 -11.57 46.00
CA LYS A 2 15.45 -11.93 45.16
C LYS A 2 14.74 -10.72 44.58
N ARG A 3 14.68 -9.61 45.29
CA ARG A 3 14.06 -8.40 44.82
C ARG A 3 14.79 -7.76 43.64
N ILE A 4 16.11 -7.82 43.66
CA ILE A 4 16.94 -7.29 42.58
C ILE A 4 16.73 -8.11 41.32
N LEU A 5 16.68 -9.44 41.48
CA LEU A 5 16.47 -10.34 40.36
C LEU A 5 15.08 -10.09 39.70
N ASN A 6 14.06 -9.93 40.50
CA ASN A 6 12.72 -9.66 39.98
C ASN A 6 12.64 -8.32 39.21
N LEU A 7 13.33 -7.34 39.73
CA LEU A 7 13.38 -6.03 39.09
C LEU A 7 14.07 -6.10 37.73
N SER A 8 15.14 -6.89 37.66
CA SER A 8 15.88 -7.07 36.42
C SER A 8 15.03 -7.78 35.36
N ILE A 9 14.29 -8.77 35.76
CA ILE A 9 13.40 -9.51 34.86
C ILE A 9 12.27 -8.59 34.35
N LEU A 10 11.73 -7.78 35.23
CA LEU A 10 10.67 -6.86 34.87
C LEU A 10 11.16 -5.81 33.84
N LEU A 11 12.35 -5.29 34.04
CA LEU A 11 12.95 -4.35 33.12
C LEU A 11 13.20 -4.98 31.75
N PHE A 12 13.63 -6.22 31.73
CA PHE A 12 13.84 -6.93 30.48
C PHE A 12 12.55 -7.12 29.70
N LEU A 13 11.47 -7.43 30.37
CA LEU A 13 10.16 -7.57 29.74
C LEU A 13 9.65 -6.25 29.12
N ILE A 14 9.92 -5.15 29.77
CA ILE A 14 9.55 -3.83 29.25
C ILE A 14 10.28 -3.54 27.93
N ILE A 15 11.56 -3.90 27.86
CA ILE A 15 12.35 -3.69 26.63
C ILE A 15 11.79 -4.52 25.48
N ILE A 16 11.40 -5.75 25.73
CA ILE A 16 10.82 -6.61 24.70
C ILE A 16 9.49 -6.02 24.19
N ALA A 17 8.67 -5.54 25.10
CA ALA A 17 7.39 -4.96 24.74
C ALA A 17 7.56 -3.73 23.85
N SER A 18 8.56 -2.90 24.08
CA SER A 18 8.78 -1.70 23.28
C SER A 18 9.23 -2.03 21.85
N CYS A 19 9.90 -3.16 21.65
CA CYS A 19 10.33 -3.56 20.31
C CYS A 19 9.17 -3.93 19.40
N THR A 20 8.04 -4.34 19.94
CA THR A 20 6.88 -4.73 19.14
C THR A 20 6.12 -3.53 18.58
N ASN A 21 6.43 -2.33 19.03
CA ASN A 21 5.77 -1.12 18.57
C ASN A 21 6.40 -0.50 17.33
N ASP A 22 7.51 -1.02 16.87
CA ASP A 22 8.13 -0.58 15.63
C ASP A 22 7.33 -1.12 14.45
N GLN A 23 6.26 -0.44 14.14
CA GLN A 23 5.42 -0.85 13.03
C GLN A 23 5.95 -0.26 11.75
N THR A 24 6.20 -1.12 10.79
CA THR A 24 6.44 -0.70 9.43
C THR A 24 5.12 -0.25 8.83
N ILE A 25 5.21 0.58 7.79
CA ILE A 25 4.03 1.00 7.05
C ILE A 25 3.42 -0.24 6.41
N THR A 26 2.19 -0.55 6.79
CA THR A 26 1.47 -1.69 6.24
C THR A 26 0.35 -1.20 5.34
N ASP A 27 -0.12 -2.08 4.46
CA ASP A 27 -1.25 -1.77 3.61
C ASP A 27 -2.48 -1.50 4.45
N GLN A 28 -3.20 -0.45 4.07
CA GLN A 28 -4.47 -0.09 4.66
C GLN A 28 -5.58 -0.36 3.66
N THR A 29 -6.77 -0.65 4.17
CA THR A 29 -7.95 -0.81 3.35
C THR A 29 -8.69 0.52 3.26
N TYR A 30 -9.00 0.93 2.03
CA TYR A 30 -9.69 2.17 1.74
C TYR A 30 -10.94 1.93 0.91
N VAL A 31 -11.87 2.85 0.99
CA VAL A 31 -13.08 2.84 0.17
C VAL A 31 -13.16 4.14 -0.60
N PHE A 32 -13.56 4.05 -1.88
CA PHE A 32 -13.75 5.25 -2.71
C PHE A 32 -15.02 5.99 -2.29
N THR A 33 -14.88 7.27 -2.04
CA THR A 33 -16.00 8.17 -1.69
C THR A 33 -16.46 8.99 -2.88
N LYS A 34 -15.69 8.98 -3.97
CA LYS A 34 -15.98 9.66 -5.23
C LYS A 34 -15.57 8.77 -6.38
N PRO A 35 -16.22 8.86 -7.55
CA PRO A 35 -15.74 8.15 -8.73
C PRO A 35 -14.37 8.67 -9.14
N TYR A 36 -13.50 7.78 -9.59
CA TYR A 36 -12.15 8.14 -10.00
C TYR A 36 -11.73 7.33 -11.21
N CYS A 37 -11.25 8.00 -12.25
CA CYS A 37 -10.73 7.36 -13.46
C CYS A 37 -9.36 7.91 -13.78
N GLU A 38 -8.49 7.04 -14.28
CA GLU A 38 -7.13 7.39 -14.64
C GLU A 38 -6.71 6.58 -15.87
N THR A 39 -5.96 7.21 -16.76
CA THR A 39 -5.37 6.51 -17.89
C THR A 39 -4.12 5.78 -17.42
N VAL A 40 -4.05 4.49 -17.70
CA VAL A 40 -2.94 3.62 -17.28
C VAL A 40 -2.36 2.91 -18.50
N THR A 41 -1.08 2.52 -18.39
CA THR A 41 -0.42 1.73 -19.42
C THR A 41 -0.76 0.26 -19.21
N VAL A 42 -1.30 -0.38 -20.24
CA VAL A 42 -1.63 -1.82 -20.20
C VAL A 42 -0.74 -2.66 -21.10
N GLY A 43 0.12 -2.02 -21.90
CA GLY A 43 1.05 -2.71 -22.79
C GLY A 43 0.36 -3.33 -24.00
N GLY A 44 1.15 -3.99 -24.85
CA GLY A 44 0.66 -4.67 -26.02
C GLY A 44 0.09 -3.73 -27.08
N VAL A 45 -0.84 -4.26 -27.87
CA VAL A 45 -1.41 -3.52 -29.00
C VAL A 45 -2.23 -2.31 -28.54
N VAL A 46 -2.95 -2.45 -27.44
CA VAL A 46 -3.80 -1.37 -26.90
C VAL A 46 -2.98 -0.22 -26.33
N GLY A 47 -1.91 -0.53 -25.57
CA GLY A 47 -0.99 0.44 -24.98
C GLY A 47 -1.56 1.15 -23.77
N LEU A 48 -2.68 1.87 -23.91
CA LEU A 48 -3.29 2.66 -22.85
C LEU A 48 -4.74 2.24 -22.67
N ALA A 49 -5.22 2.33 -21.42
CA ALA A 49 -6.62 2.06 -21.10
C ALA A 49 -7.04 2.92 -19.91
N GLU A 50 -8.33 3.15 -19.78
CA GLU A 50 -8.87 3.89 -18.64
C GLU A 50 -9.21 2.91 -17.53
N LYS A 51 -8.70 3.18 -16.32
CA LYS A 51 -9.01 2.44 -15.11
C LYS A 51 -9.95 3.28 -14.26
N CYS A 52 -11.15 2.78 -14.00
CA CYS A 52 -12.16 3.51 -13.25
C CYS A 52 -12.56 2.79 -11.98
N PHE A 53 -12.84 3.58 -10.95
CA PHE A 53 -13.34 3.11 -9.66
C PHE A 53 -14.66 3.82 -9.37
N LYS A 54 -15.57 3.12 -8.72
CA LYS A 54 -16.88 3.64 -8.33
C LYS A 54 -16.92 3.95 -6.85
N ILE A 55 -17.85 4.77 -6.43
CA ILE A 55 -18.12 4.98 -5.01
C ILE A 55 -18.43 3.64 -4.37
N GLY A 56 -17.74 3.33 -3.27
CA GLY A 56 -17.91 2.07 -2.56
C GLY A 56 -16.90 1.00 -2.93
N ASP A 57 -16.12 1.19 -4.00
CA ASP A 57 -15.06 0.24 -4.34
C ASP A 57 -14.00 0.23 -3.25
N ILE A 58 -13.50 -0.95 -2.92
CA ILE A 58 -12.54 -1.16 -1.84
C ILE A 58 -11.19 -1.46 -2.46
N VAL A 59 -10.14 -0.79 -1.96
CA VAL A 59 -8.77 -0.99 -2.40
C VAL A 59 -7.84 -1.06 -1.21
N ASN A 60 -6.73 -1.76 -1.38
CA ASN A 60 -5.66 -1.83 -0.39
C ASN A 60 -4.45 -1.12 -0.96
N GLY A 61 -3.77 -0.36 -0.13
CA GLY A 61 -2.59 0.33 -0.57
C GLY A 61 -1.79 0.95 0.55
N LYS A 62 -0.71 1.64 0.17
CA LYS A 62 0.18 2.34 1.08
C LYS A 62 0.28 3.80 0.69
N GLU A 63 0.33 4.66 1.68
CA GLU A 63 0.61 6.07 1.45
C GLU A 63 2.12 6.25 1.32
N ILE A 64 2.63 6.10 0.10
CA ILE A 64 4.06 6.25 -0.19
C ILE A 64 4.40 7.71 -0.45
N LYS A 65 3.49 8.44 -1.11
CA LYS A 65 3.66 9.87 -1.40
C LYS A 65 2.64 10.66 -0.59
N THR A 66 3.05 11.83 -0.13
CA THR A 66 2.15 12.71 0.63
C THR A 66 0.89 13.02 -0.17
N GLY A 67 -0.26 12.75 0.42
CA GLY A 67 -1.57 13.02 -0.17
C GLY A 67 -2.02 12.02 -1.20
N LYS A 68 -1.28 10.93 -1.41
CA LYS A 68 -1.62 9.90 -2.39
C LYS A 68 -1.47 8.51 -1.83
N LEU A 69 -2.37 7.64 -2.22
CA LEU A 69 -2.31 6.22 -1.90
C LEU A 69 -1.84 5.46 -3.13
N THR A 70 -0.80 4.64 -2.97
CA THR A 70 -0.34 3.76 -4.05
C THR A 70 -1.03 2.41 -3.93
N ILE A 71 -1.77 2.03 -4.96
CA ILE A 71 -2.48 0.75 -5.00
C ILE A 71 -1.94 -0.09 -6.15
N ARG A 72 -2.06 -1.41 -6.02
CA ARG A 72 -1.69 -2.33 -7.10
C ARG A 72 -2.89 -2.53 -8.01
N ILE A 73 -2.69 -2.32 -9.31
CA ILE A 73 -3.73 -2.48 -10.32
C ILE A 73 -3.49 -3.67 -11.24
N ALA A 74 -2.29 -4.24 -11.20
CA ALA A 74 -1.94 -5.41 -12.02
C ALA A 74 -0.85 -6.22 -11.32
N GLU A 75 -0.85 -7.52 -11.55
CA GLU A 75 0.18 -8.41 -11.02
C GLU A 75 1.47 -8.28 -11.81
N HIS A 76 2.59 -8.50 -11.13
CA HIS A 76 3.89 -8.49 -11.78
C HIS A 76 4.06 -9.71 -12.68
N SER A 77 4.70 -9.52 -13.82
CA SER A 77 5.06 -10.62 -14.72
C SER A 77 6.42 -10.33 -15.38
N SER A 78 6.93 -11.32 -16.09
CA SER A 78 8.20 -11.18 -16.79
C SER A 78 8.17 -10.08 -17.86
N LEU A 79 7.00 -9.67 -18.32
CA LEU A 79 6.88 -8.57 -19.27
C LEU A 79 7.37 -7.24 -18.71
N ASN A 80 7.35 -7.10 -17.39
CA ASN A 80 7.83 -5.89 -16.72
C ASN A 80 9.25 -6.03 -16.16
N ASP A 81 9.89 -7.16 -16.40
CA ASP A 81 11.29 -7.35 -16.02
C ASP A 81 12.20 -6.68 -17.05
N GLY A 82 13.27 -6.08 -16.56
CA GLY A 82 14.24 -5.44 -17.42
C GLY A 82 13.80 -4.07 -17.96
N PRO A 83 14.41 -3.58 -19.04
CA PRO A 83 14.10 -2.25 -19.58
C PRO A 83 12.66 -2.15 -20.08
N PRO A 84 12.04 -0.97 -20.00
CA PRO A 84 10.70 -0.77 -20.54
C PRO A 84 10.61 -1.13 -22.02
N SER A 85 9.51 -1.75 -22.41
CA SER A 85 9.25 -2.17 -23.78
C SER A 85 7.80 -1.87 -24.13
N SER A 86 7.40 -2.16 -25.38
CA SER A 86 6.01 -1.98 -25.80
C SER A 86 5.05 -2.91 -25.10
N ALA A 87 5.53 -4.00 -24.49
CA ALA A 87 4.72 -4.94 -23.74
C ALA A 87 4.63 -4.59 -22.26
N SER A 88 5.42 -3.63 -21.78
CA SER A 88 5.42 -3.21 -20.38
C SER A 88 4.08 -2.55 -20.01
N TYR A 89 3.64 -2.76 -18.77
CA TYR A 89 2.37 -2.24 -18.28
C TYR A 89 2.54 -1.69 -16.87
N GLN A 90 1.58 -0.85 -16.45
CA GLN A 90 1.60 -0.22 -15.14
C GLN A 90 1.07 -1.19 -14.09
N GLU A 91 1.84 -1.39 -13.02
CA GLU A 91 1.44 -2.29 -11.92
C GLU A 91 0.79 -1.52 -10.77
N PHE A 92 1.15 -0.26 -10.58
CA PHE A 92 0.68 0.54 -9.47
C PHE A 92 0.04 1.83 -9.97
N LEU A 93 -0.86 2.37 -9.15
CA LEU A 93 -1.53 3.63 -9.43
C LEU A 93 -1.55 4.46 -8.17
N ASP A 94 -1.21 5.75 -8.29
CA ASP A 94 -1.27 6.70 -7.20
C ASP A 94 -2.62 7.41 -7.26
N VAL A 95 -3.43 7.25 -6.22
CA VAL A 95 -4.76 7.83 -6.12
C VAL A 95 -4.76 8.95 -5.09
N PRO A 96 -5.25 10.15 -5.42
CA PRO A 96 -5.35 11.21 -4.41
C PRO A 96 -6.21 10.79 -3.22
N LEU A 97 -5.73 11.06 -2.00
CA LEU A 97 -6.42 10.64 -0.79
C LEU A 97 -7.79 11.28 -0.61
N ASN A 98 -8.04 12.42 -1.24
CA ASN A 98 -9.33 13.09 -1.14
C ASN A 98 -10.47 12.33 -1.86
N TYR A 99 -10.15 11.27 -2.60
CA TYR A 99 -11.14 10.37 -3.20
C TYR A 99 -11.44 9.16 -2.33
N LEU A 100 -10.74 9.03 -1.20
CA LEU A 100 -10.72 7.80 -0.40
C LEU A 100 -11.00 8.08 1.07
N GLU A 101 -11.49 7.06 1.77
CA GLU A 101 -11.59 7.03 3.23
C GLU A 101 -11.05 5.70 3.72
N ILE A 102 -10.45 5.69 4.91
CA ILE A 102 -10.02 4.46 5.55
C ILE A 102 -11.27 3.64 5.90
N LYS A 103 -11.28 2.39 5.47
CA LYS A 103 -12.35 1.48 5.81
C LYS A 103 -12.03 0.83 7.16
N LYS A 104 -12.91 1.02 8.10
CA LYS A 104 -12.76 0.45 9.44
C LYS A 104 -13.55 -0.83 9.60
#